data_f28e4bcf2f5c63a38865a63c4b3dfc93
#
_entry.id   f28e4bcf2f5c63a38865a63c4b3dfc93
#
_cell.length_a   1.000
_cell.length_b   1.000
_cell.length_c   1.000
_cell.angle_alpha   90.00
_cell.angle_beta   90.00
_cell.angle_gamma   90.00
#
_symmetry.space_group_name_H-M   'P 1'
#
loop_
_entity.id
_entity.type
_entity.pdbx_description
1 polymer ?
#
loop_
_entity_poly.entity_id
_entity_poly.type
_entity_poly.pdbx_seq_one_letter_code
_entity_poly.pdbx_strand_id
1 'polypeptide(L)'
;MAHRRVLLLEDDVALRDLLLEAFAGEDIDVRTFESFAEIRQAASRGEADIIVADFWGGSQRTLPDTEREEIRELCSYLPVVMLTGRTWAADTSAQDLGARALIRKPFDLEDLLRTIEDAVAGPQL
;
A
#
# COMPACT_ATOMS: atom_id res chain seq x y z
N MET A 1 8.87 -10.43 -16.87
CA MET A 1 8.70 -9.98 -15.47
C MET A 1 7.98 -11.03 -14.66
N ALA A 2 8.38 -11.17 -13.42
CA ALA A 2 7.72 -12.13 -12.55
C ALA A 2 6.29 -11.68 -12.25
N HIS A 3 5.38 -12.65 -12.19
CA HIS A 3 4.01 -12.42 -11.80
C HIS A 3 3.93 -11.95 -10.34
N ARG A 4 3.13 -10.91 -10.06
CA ARG A 4 2.97 -10.36 -8.71
C ARG A 4 1.51 -10.41 -8.29
N ARG A 5 1.31 -10.62 -7.01
CA ARG A 5 -0.02 -10.61 -6.40
C ARG A 5 -0.08 -9.46 -5.40
N VAL A 6 -1.01 -8.53 -5.62
CA VAL A 6 -1.14 -7.31 -4.83
C VAL A 6 -2.47 -7.31 -4.10
N LEU A 7 -2.44 -6.97 -2.82
CA LEU A 7 -3.64 -6.65 -2.06
C LEU A 7 -3.77 -5.14 -2.03
N LEU A 8 -4.87 -4.62 -2.54
CA LEU A 8 -5.08 -3.18 -2.68
C LEU A 8 -6.19 -2.70 -1.75
N LEU A 9 -5.87 -1.72 -0.93
CA LEU A 9 -6.83 -1.06 -0.05
C LEU A 9 -6.91 0.40 -0.48
N GLU A 10 -7.98 0.76 -1.19
CA GLU A 10 -8.18 2.10 -1.71
C GLU A 10 -9.67 2.41 -1.77
N ASP A 11 -10.08 3.48 -1.12
CA ASP A 11 -11.48 3.86 -1.04
C ASP A 11 -11.93 4.82 -2.15
N ASP A 12 -11.00 5.47 -2.83
CA ASP A 12 -11.32 6.32 -3.98
C ASP A 12 -11.57 5.42 -5.19
N VAL A 13 -12.82 5.35 -5.64
CA VAL A 13 -13.23 4.45 -6.72
C VAL A 13 -12.49 4.75 -8.01
N ALA A 14 -12.33 6.03 -8.35
CA ALA A 14 -11.65 6.42 -9.60
C ALA A 14 -10.19 6.00 -9.58
N LEU A 15 -9.50 6.23 -8.48
CA LEU A 15 -8.09 5.84 -8.34
C LEU A 15 -7.96 4.32 -8.32
N ARG A 16 -8.85 3.63 -7.61
CA ARG A 16 -8.84 2.17 -7.56
C ARG A 16 -8.97 1.58 -8.96
N ASP A 17 -9.93 2.08 -9.74
CA ASP A 17 -10.17 1.57 -11.10
C ASP A 17 -8.96 1.85 -12.00
N LEU A 18 -8.34 3.01 -11.86
CA LEU A 18 -7.14 3.34 -12.61
C LEU A 18 -5.99 2.39 -12.27
N LEU A 19 -5.80 2.09 -11.00
CA LEU A 19 -4.75 1.17 -10.56
C LEU A 19 -5.02 -0.26 -11.05
N LEU A 20 -6.27 -0.70 -10.99
CA LEU A 20 -6.62 -2.03 -11.49
C LEU A 20 -6.28 -2.18 -12.96
N GLU A 21 -6.59 -1.16 -13.76
CA GLU A 21 -6.30 -1.17 -15.18
C GLU A 21 -4.79 -1.16 -15.44
N ALA A 22 -4.07 -0.32 -14.72
CA ALA A 22 -2.61 -0.24 -14.87
C ALA A 22 -1.92 -1.55 -14.50
N PHE A 23 -2.35 -2.16 -13.40
CA PHE A 23 -1.73 -3.40 -12.91
C PHE A 23 -2.04 -4.57 -13.85
N ALA A 24 -3.25 -4.61 -14.43
CA ALA A 24 -3.60 -5.67 -15.36
C ALA A 24 -2.66 -5.70 -16.57
N GLY A 25 -2.20 -4.53 -17.02
CA GLY A 25 -1.27 -4.45 -18.14
C GLY A 25 0.16 -4.86 -17.80
N GLU A 26 0.45 -5.07 -16.51
CA GLU A 26 1.81 -5.36 -16.04
C GLU A 26 1.96 -6.76 -15.43
N ASP A 27 1.03 -7.66 -15.74
CA ASP A 27 1.03 -9.03 -15.19
C ASP A 27 0.97 -9.03 -13.65
N ILE A 28 0.12 -8.17 -13.12
CA ILE A 28 -0.10 -8.07 -11.68
C ILE A 28 -1.54 -8.45 -11.39
N ASP A 29 -1.73 -9.46 -10.54
CA ASP A 29 -3.06 -9.82 -10.04
C ASP A 29 -3.37 -8.96 -8.82
N VAL A 30 -4.54 -8.33 -8.83
CA VAL A 30 -4.94 -7.44 -7.74
C VAL A 30 -6.23 -7.92 -7.12
N ARG A 31 -6.24 -7.99 -5.79
CA ARG A 31 -7.48 -8.17 -5.03
C ARG A 31 -7.72 -6.87 -4.28
N THR A 32 -8.94 -6.36 -4.38
CA THR A 32 -9.31 -5.10 -3.71
C THR A 32 -10.06 -5.38 -2.42
N PHE A 33 -9.88 -4.48 -1.46
CA PHE A 33 -10.52 -4.58 -0.15
C PHE A 33 -11.08 -3.23 0.23
N GLU A 34 -12.14 -3.23 1.01
CA GLU A 34 -12.81 -2.02 1.45
C GLU A 34 -12.56 -1.69 2.92
N SER A 35 -11.98 -2.63 3.67
CA SER A 35 -11.72 -2.43 5.08
C SER A 35 -10.40 -3.03 5.51
N PHE A 36 -9.85 -2.48 6.58
CA PHE A 36 -8.64 -3.01 7.21
C PHE A 36 -8.83 -4.47 7.63
N ALA A 37 -9.98 -4.79 8.22
CA ALA A 37 -10.22 -6.16 8.73
C ALA A 37 -10.12 -7.20 7.62
N GLU A 38 -10.65 -6.89 6.44
CA GLU A 38 -10.62 -7.81 5.31
C GLU A 38 -9.21 -8.00 4.75
N ILE A 39 -8.49 -6.89 4.55
CA ILE A 39 -7.14 -6.99 4.00
C ILE A 39 -6.18 -7.63 5.00
N ARG A 40 -6.39 -7.38 6.29
CA ARG A 40 -5.59 -8.03 7.35
C ARG A 40 -5.72 -9.55 7.27
N GLN A 41 -6.94 -10.04 7.09
CA GLN A 41 -7.17 -11.48 6.98
C GLN A 41 -6.41 -12.08 5.80
N ALA A 42 -6.51 -11.46 4.63
CA ALA A 42 -5.82 -11.95 3.45
C ALA A 42 -4.30 -11.90 3.62
N ALA A 43 -3.80 -10.82 4.21
CA ALA A 43 -2.37 -10.65 4.44
C ALA A 43 -1.83 -11.69 5.41
N SER A 44 -2.56 -11.99 6.47
CA SER A 44 -2.13 -12.95 7.48
C SER A 44 -2.04 -14.38 6.93
N ARG A 45 -2.75 -14.66 5.85
CA ARG A 45 -2.70 -15.96 5.18
C ARG A 45 -1.55 -16.07 4.19
N GLY A 46 -0.84 -14.98 3.94
CA GLY A 46 0.26 -14.99 2.98
C GLY A 46 -0.19 -15.19 1.54
N GLU A 47 -1.38 -14.71 1.19
CA GLU A 47 -1.98 -14.96 -0.12
C GLU A 47 -1.51 -13.99 -1.20
N ALA A 48 -0.50 -13.18 -0.91
CA ALA A 48 -0.01 -12.19 -1.87
C ALA A 48 1.46 -11.86 -1.61
N ASP A 49 2.01 -11.03 -2.46
CA ASP A 49 3.42 -10.64 -2.39
C ASP A 49 3.60 -9.27 -1.74
N ILE A 50 2.57 -8.41 -1.81
CA ILE A 50 2.70 -7.03 -1.36
C ILE A 50 1.31 -6.42 -1.12
N ILE A 51 1.27 -5.46 -0.22
CA ILE A 51 0.09 -4.65 0.05
C ILE A 51 0.34 -3.23 -0.48
N VAL A 52 -0.62 -2.69 -1.23
CA VAL A 52 -0.65 -1.29 -1.61
C VAL A 52 -1.87 -0.68 -0.93
N ALA A 53 -1.65 0.27 -0.04
CA ALA A 53 -2.73 0.76 0.79
C ALA A 53 -2.75 2.29 0.88
N ASP A 54 -3.95 2.85 0.74
CA ASP A 54 -4.22 4.23 1.11
C ASP A 54 -4.88 4.21 2.48
N PHE A 55 -4.20 4.78 3.47
CA PHE A 55 -4.76 4.89 4.80
C PHE A 55 -5.47 6.22 4.93
N TRP A 56 -6.75 6.12 5.16
CA TRP A 56 -7.65 7.23 5.35
C TRP A 56 -7.57 7.65 6.81
N GLY A 57 -7.77 8.77 7.15
CA GLY A 57 -7.73 9.31 8.50
C GLY A 57 -8.31 10.69 8.50
N GLY A 58 -9.11 11.01 7.50
CA GLY A 58 -9.71 12.32 7.38
C GLY A 58 -8.65 13.38 7.12
N SER A 59 -8.92 14.59 7.59
CA SER A 59 -8.04 15.74 7.40
C SER A 59 -7.14 15.99 8.61
N GLN A 60 -6.83 14.96 9.37
CA GLN A 60 -6.05 15.11 10.58
C GLN A 60 -4.59 15.40 10.27
N ARG A 61 -3.95 16.19 11.14
CA ARG A 61 -2.55 16.56 10.99
C ARG A 61 -1.62 15.46 11.45
N THR A 62 -2.11 14.57 12.30
CA THR A 62 -1.33 13.44 12.81
C THR A 62 -2.07 12.15 12.55
N LEU A 63 -1.32 11.10 12.36
CA LEU A 63 -1.89 9.77 12.18
C LEU A 63 -2.36 9.25 13.53
N PRO A 64 -3.64 8.87 13.68
CA PRO A 64 -4.13 8.30 14.94
C PRO A 64 -3.36 7.04 15.32
N ASP A 65 -3.20 6.82 16.63
CA ASP A 65 -2.45 5.66 17.13
C ASP A 65 -3.06 4.33 16.65
N THR A 66 -4.39 4.24 16.61
CA THR A 66 -5.05 3.01 16.13
C THR A 66 -4.70 2.71 14.68
N GLU A 67 -4.68 3.72 13.82
CA GLU A 67 -4.30 3.52 12.42
C GLU A 67 -2.82 3.20 12.29
N ARG A 68 -1.98 3.81 13.11
CA ARG A 68 -0.55 3.50 13.13
C ARG A 68 -0.31 2.05 13.49
N GLU A 69 -1.06 1.52 14.45
CA GLU A 69 -0.97 0.10 14.83
C GLU A 69 -1.46 -0.81 13.71
N GLU A 70 -2.52 -0.40 13.00
CA GLU A 70 -3.00 -1.16 11.85
C GLU A 70 -1.95 -1.27 10.76
N ILE A 71 -1.28 -0.16 10.46
CA ILE A 71 -0.21 -0.15 9.47
C ILE A 71 0.91 -1.11 9.89
N ARG A 72 1.32 -1.04 11.15
CA ARG A 72 2.38 -1.91 11.67
C ARG A 72 1.99 -3.38 11.59
N GLU A 73 0.74 -3.69 11.86
CA GLU A 73 0.27 -5.06 11.77
C GLU A 73 0.36 -5.57 10.33
N LEU A 74 -0.10 -4.79 9.36
CA LEU A 74 0.02 -5.19 7.95
C LEU A 74 1.48 -5.37 7.55
N CYS A 75 2.36 -4.49 8.00
CA CYS A 75 3.79 -4.58 7.70
C CYS A 75 4.43 -5.83 8.27
N SER A 76 3.85 -6.41 9.32
CA SER A 76 4.37 -7.64 9.90
C SER A 76 4.07 -8.87 9.06
N TYR A 77 3.08 -8.79 8.18
CA TYR A 77 2.69 -9.91 7.32
C TYR A 77 3.35 -9.85 5.94
N LEU A 78 3.32 -8.68 5.32
CA LEU A 78 3.78 -8.49 3.94
C LEU A 78 4.43 -7.11 3.80
N PRO A 79 5.29 -6.90 2.78
CA PRO A 79 5.75 -5.56 2.46
C PRO A 79 4.56 -4.66 2.16
N VAL A 80 4.61 -3.42 2.62
CA VAL A 80 3.53 -2.45 2.41
C VAL A 80 4.07 -1.22 1.71
N VAL A 81 3.41 -0.83 0.63
CA VAL A 81 3.61 0.47 -0.02
C VAL A 81 2.38 1.31 0.29
N MET A 82 2.60 2.44 0.93
CA MET A 82 1.51 3.33 1.31
C MET A 82 1.34 4.43 0.29
N LEU A 83 0.09 4.70 -0.07
CA LEU A 83 -0.29 5.85 -0.90
C LEU A 83 -1.03 6.83 -0.01
N THR A 84 -0.69 8.11 -0.06
CA THR A 84 -1.37 9.07 0.80
C THR A 84 -1.34 10.48 0.25
N GLY A 85 -2.45 11.21 0.45
CA GLY A 85 -2.54 12.63 0.22
C GLY A 85 -2.70 13.42 1.51
N ARG A 86 -2.48 12.78 2.65
CA ARG A 86 -2.73 13.37 3.97
C ARG A 86 -1.60 14.30 4.37
N THR A 87 -1.93 15.33 5.13
CA THR A 87 -0.94 16.30 5.60
C THR A 87 0.07 15.70 6.56
N TRP A 88 -0.35 14.72 7.38
CA TRP A 88 0.58 14.07 8.31
C TRP A 88 1.75 13.41 7.60
N ALA A 89 1.55 13.00 6.36
CA ALA A 89 2.58 12.30 5.60
C ALA A 89 3.76 13.20 5.25
N ALA A 90 3.61 14.52 5.33
CA ALA A 90 4.70 15.44 5.02
C ALA A 90 5.88 15.26 5.97
N ASP A 91 5.60 14.89 7.23
CA ASP A 91 6.62 14.76 8.27
C ASP A 91 6.86 13.30 8.68
N THR A 92 6.35 12.35 7.91
CA THR A 92 6.44 10.94 8.25
C THR A 92 7.13 10.18 7.12
N SER A 93 8.04 9.29 7.49
CA SER A 93 8.71 8.43 6.52
C SER A 93 8.09 7.04 6.53
N ALA A 94 8.33 6.28 5.46
CA ALA A 94 7.92 4.88 5.40
C ALA A 94 8.53 4.10 6.56
N GLN A 95 9.80 4.37 6.86
CA GLN A 95 10.52 3.67 7.92
C GLN A 95 9.85 3.85 9.28
N ASP A 96 9.37 5.05 9.58
CA ASP A 96 8.68 5.34 10.84
C ASP A 96 7.44 4.48 11.02
N LEU A 97 6.81 4.07 9.94
CA LEU A 97 5.60 3.26 9.95
C LEU A 97 5.88 1.76 9.80
N GLY A 98 7.12 1.40 9.48
CA GLY A 98 7.49 0.03 9.19
C GLY A 98 7.16 -0.38 7.76
N ALA A 99 6.74 0.55 6.91
CA ALA A 99 6.41 0.28 5.52
C ALA A 99 7.67 0.29 4.65
N ARG A 100 7.57 -0.33 3.49
CA ARG A 100 8.68 -0.35 2.53
C ARG A 100 8.80 0.97 1.79
N ALA A 101 7.68 1.62 1.52
CA ALA A 101 7.67 2.90 0.81
C ALA A 101 6.43 3.69 1.16
N LEU A 102 6.54 5.00 1.02
CA LEU A 102 5.44 5.93 1.21
C LEU A 102 5.42 6.84 -0.02
N ILE A 103 4.34 6.75 -0.79
CA ILE A 103 4.18 7.53 -2.01
C ILE A 103 3.11 8.57 -1.79
N ARG A 104 3.46 9.84 -2.02
CA ARG A 104 2.52 10.95 -1.84
C ARG A 104 1.72 11.18 -3.12
N LYS A 105 0.42 11.41 -2.95
CA LYS A 105 -0.45 11.77 -4.07
C LYS A 105 -0.30 13.26 -4.39
N PRO A 106 -0.34 13.67 -5.65
CA PRO A 106 -0.41 12.83 -6.85
C PRO A 106 0.92 12.17 -7.15
N PHE A 107 0.87 11.01 -7.81
CA PHE A 107 2.08 10.26 -8.13
C PHE A 107 2.06 9.79 -9.59
N ASP A 108 3.22 9.38 -10.08
CA ASP A 108 3.39 8.82 -11.40
C ASP A 108 3.21 7.30 -11.31
N LEU A 109 2.41 6.72 -12.21
CA LEU A 109 2.17 5.28 -12.23
C LEU A 109 3.45 4.48 -12.41
N GLU A 110 4.38 4.98 -13.23
CA GLU A 110 5.65 4.28 -13.43
C GLU A 110 6.46 4.23 -12.14
N ASP A 111 6.43 5.29 -11.36
CA ASP A 111 7.10 5.32 -10.06
C ASP A 111 6.47 4.34 -9.10
N LEU A 112 5.15 4.23 -9.11
CA LEU A 112 4.45 3.27 -8.26
C LEU A 112 4.83 1.84 -8.65
N LEU A 113 4.82 1.51 -9.94
CA LEU A 113 5.16 0.18 -10.40
C LEU A 113 6.60 -0.19 -10.04
N ARG A 114 7.52 0.75 -10.19
CA ARG A 114 8.91 0.54 -9.80
C ARG A 114 9.04 0.33 -8.30
N THR A 115 8.31 1.12 -7.53
CA THR A 115 8.32 1.01 -6.07
C THR A 115 7.79 -0.35 -5.62
N ILE A 116 6.75 -0.86 -6.27
CA ILE A 116 6.20 -2.18 -5.97
C ILE A 116 7.27 -3.26 -6.21
N GLU A 117 7.96 -3.22 -7.34
CA GLU A 117 9.00 -4.20 -7.64
C GLU A 117 10.14 -4.14 -6.64
N ASP A 118 10.57 -2.93 -6.28
CA ASP A 118 11.64 -2.75 -5.28
C ASP A 118 11.22 -3.29 -3.91
N ALA A 119 9.96 -3.05 -3.53
CA ALA A 119 9.45 -3.48 -2.23
C ALA A 119 9.33 -5.01 -2.15
N VAL A 120 8.92 -5.65 -3.24
CA VAL A 120 8.84 -7.12 -3.29
C VAL A 120 10.22 -7.74 -3.23
N ALA A 121 11.20 -7.13 -3.90
CA ALA A 121 12.56 -7.63 -3.87
C ALA A 121 13.18 -7.57 -2.47
N GLY A 122 12.67 -6.67 -1.63
CA GLY A 122 13.14 -6.53 -0.27
C GLY A 122 14.41 -5.70 -0.16
N PRO A 123 14.90 -5.51 1.08
CA PRO A 123 16.11 -4.72 1.27
C PRO A 123 17.31 -5.41 0.68
N GLN A 124 18.16 -4.62 0.06
CA GLN A 124 19.44 -5.10 -0.44
C GLN A 124 20.41 -5.14 0.73
N LEU A 125 21.00 -6.28 0.96
CA LEU A 125 22.01 -6.46 2.01
C LEU A 125 23.40 -6.42 1.43
#